data_4ee8c3c006624157a96d8fdb081e4e39
#
_entry.id   4ee8c3c006624157a96d8fdb081e4e39
#
_cell.length_a   1.000
_cell.length_b   1.000
_cell.length_c   1.000
_cell.angle_alpha   90.00
_cell.angle_beta   90.00
_cell.angle_gamma   90.00
#
_symmetry.space_group_name_H-M   'P 1'
#
loop_
_entity.id
_entity.type
_entity.pdbx_description
1 polymer ?
#
loop_
_entity_poly.entity_id
_entity_poly.type
_entity_poly.pdbx_seq_one_letter_code
_entity_poly.pdbx_strand_id
1 'polypeptide(L)'
;MKKISLAVFVAASLASGAALADNQTVSVGYAQSKVENFKNIRGVNVQYRYEWDSPLSVLGSFTYMSGDDDQKYYVDSDSVKNHIDVKYYSLMAGPAYRINEYVSLYALGGVAHTKADVDTKWVNAGDGYTQKDSLSEKSTSFAYGAGVQFNPTAELAINVGYEGTNADIDGSHSINGWNVGVGYRF
;
A
#
# COMPACT_ATOMS: atom_id res chain seq x y z
N MET A 1 3.19 18.95 9.94
CA MET A 1 1.96 18.78 10.72
C MET A 1 0.65 18.95 9.93
N LYS A 2 0.67 19.37 8.65
CA LYS A 2 -0.55 19.57 7.82
C LYS A 2 -1.10 18.31 7.10
N LYS A 3 -0.35 17.19 7.11
CA LYS A 3 -0.75 15.97 6.37
C LYS A 3 -1.60 15.00 7.18
N ILE A 4 -1.61 15.11 8.50
CA ILE A 4 -2.41 14.23 9.39
C ILE A 4 -3.88 14.69 9.45
N SER A 5 -4.14 15.98 9.27
CA SER A 5 -5.49 16.56 9.33
C SER A 5 -6.42 16.09 8.20
N LEU A 6 -5.87 15.74 7.02
CA LEU A 6 -6.67 15.32 5.87
C LEU A 6 -7.22 13.90 6.04
N ALA A 7 -6.44 13.00 6.63
CA ALA A 7 -6.86 11.62 6.87
C ALA A 7 -7.98 11.51 7.91
N VAL A 8 -7.94 12.36 8.94
CA VAL A 8 -8.99 12.45 9.98
C VAL A 8 -10.29 13.01 9.41
N PHE A 9 -10.21 13.97 8.45
CA PHE A 9 -11.40 14.55 7.83
C PHE A 9 -12.14 13.59 6.90
N VAL A 10 -11.41 12.72 6.16
CA VAL A 10 -12.01 11.69 5.30
C VAL A 10 -12.70 10.61 6.14
N ALA A 11 -12.13 10.21 7.26
CA ALA A 11 -12.75 9.25 8.17
C ALA A 11 -14.04 9.82 8.83
N ALA A 12 -14.05 11.11 9.16
CA ALA A 12 -15.22 11.76 9.78
C ALA A 12 -16.39 11.97 8.80
N SER A 13 -16.12 12.16 7.50
CA SER A 13 -17.16 12.36 6.49
C SER A 13 -17.87 11.05 6.09
N LEU A 14 -17.23 9.90 6.28
CA LEU A 14 -17.84 8.58 6.05
C LEU A 14 -18.77 8.16 7.19
N ALA A 15 -18.58 8.70 8.39
CA ALA A 15 -19.40 8.39 9.57
C ALA A 15 -20.80 9.07 9.58
N SER A 16 -21.01 10.09 8.73
CA SER A 16 -22.28 10.87 8.73
C SER A 16 -23.46 10.22 7.98
N GLY A 17 -23.28 9.02 7.41
CA GLY A 17 -24.32 8.27 6.68
C GLY A 17 -25.02 7.16 7.46
N ALA A 18 -24.76 7.00 8.76
CA ALA A 18 -25.16 5.85 9.56
C ALA A 18 -26.58 5.92 10.13
N ALA A 19 -27.59 6.00 9.26
CA ALA A 19 -28.99 5.87 9.66
C ALA A 19 -29.69 4.62 9.07
N LEU A 20 -28.91 3.65 8.57
CA LEU A 20 -29.42 2.38 8.04
C LEU A 20 -28.99 1.24 8.96
N ALA A 21 -29.80 0.18 9.05
CA ALA A 21 -29.54 -1.01 9.89
C ALA A 21 -28.30 -1.84 9.49
N ASP A 22 -27.50 -1.32 8.57
CA ASP A 22 -26.30 -1.95 8.02
C ASP A 22 -25.04 -1.52 8.82
N ASN A 23 -24.11 -2.43 9.01
CA ASN A 23 -22.88 -2.11 9.72
C ASN A 23 -21.79 -1.65 8.74
N GLN A 24 -21.02 -0.67 9.17
CA GLN A 24 -19.89 -0.15 8.42
C GLN A 24 -18.63 -0.26 9.26
N THR A 25 -17.52 -0.57 8.62
CA THR A 25 -16.21 -0.64 9.29
C THR A 25 -15.20 0.21 8.54
N VAL A 26 -14.55 1.12 9.26
CA VAL A 26 -13.39 1.86 8.75
C VAL A 26 -12.15 1.38 9.49
N SER A 27 -11.11 1.02 8.76
CA SER A 27 -9.86 0.52 9.35
C SER A 27 -8.66 1.27 8.79
N VAL A 28 -7.65 1.42 9.61
CA VAL A 28 -6.32 1.94 9.22
C VAL A 28 -5.25 0.99 9.74
N GLY A 29 -4.22 0.78 8.93
CA GLY A 29 -3.18 -0.18 9.25
C GLY A 29 -1.83 0.16 8.66
N TYR A 30 -0.86 -0.63 9.06
CA TYR A 30 0.49 -0.66 8.52
C TYR A 30 0.53 -1.67 7.37
N ALA A 31 1.21 -1.30 6.28
CA ALA A 31 1.47 -2.17 5.14
C ALA A 31 2.98 -2.24 4.87
N GLN A 32 3.44 -3.42 4.49
CA GLN A 32 4.81 -3.66 4.07
C GLN A 32 4.83 -4.67 2.93
N SER A 33 5.52 -4.32 1.85
CA SER A 33 5.72 -5.21 0.71
C SER A 33 7.20 -5.35 0.37
N LYS A 34 7.54 -6.53 -0.15
CA LYS A 34 8.83 -6.80 -0.76
C LYS A 34 8.70 -6.58 -2.26
N VAL A 35 9.57 -5.75 -2.82
CA VAL A 35 9.76 -5.58 -4.25
C VAL A 35 10.91 -6.50 -4.68
N GLU A 36 10.72 -7.24 -5.75
CA GLU A 36 11.75 -8.13 -6.28
C GLU A 36 12.99 -7.33 -6.71
N ASN A 37 14.16 -7.80 -6.28
CA ASN A 37 15.46 -7.14 -6.48
C ASN A 37 15.61 -5.74 -5.86
N PHE A 38 14.72 -5.39 -4.92
CA PHE A 38 14.75 -4.13 -4.19
C PHE A 38 14.50 -4.37 -2.69
N LYS A 39 14.59 -3.31 -1.89
CA LYS A 39 14.26 -3.34 -0.46
C LYS A 39 12.75 -3.40 -0.21
N ASN A 40 12.38 -3.62 1.04
CA ASN A 40 11.00 -3.55 1.47
C ASN A 40 10.50 -2.10 1.41
N ILE A 41 9.33 -1.92 0.80
CA ILE A 41 8.55 -0.68 0.87
C ILE A 41 7.53 -0.77 1.99
N ARG A 42 7.22 0.35 2.63
CA ARG A 42 6.37 0.43 3.81
C ARG A 42 5.42 1.60 3.72
N GLY A 43 4.28 1.48 4.40
CA GLY A 43 3.33 2.56 4.41
C GLY A 43 2.05 2.26 5.16
N VAL A 44 0.95 2.79 4.67
CA VAL A 44 -0.36 2.71 5.30
C VAL A 44 -1.36 2.01 4.40
N ASN A 45 -2.28 1.27 5.02
CA ASN A 45 -3.45 0.69 4.37
C ASN A 45 -4.70 1.24 5.05
N VAL A 46 -5.69 1.59 4.26
CA VAL A 46 -7.02 2.02 4.71
C VAL A 46 -8.04 1.10 4.08
N GLN A 47 -8.96 0.59 4.89
CA GLN A 47 -10.03 -0.27 4.42
C GLN A 47 -11.37 0.29 4.86
N TYR A 48 -12.38 0.12 3.99
CA TYR A 48 -13.77 0.39 4.26
C TYR A 48 -14.59 -0.84 3.90
N ARG A 49 -15.41 -1.32 4.83
CA ARG A 49 -16.31 -2.44 4.64
C ARG A 49 -17.75 -2.01 4.89
N TYR A 50 -18.63 -2.39 4.00
CA TYR A 50 -20.06 -2.21 4.11
C TYR A 50 -20.75 -3.58 4.22
N GLU A 51 -21.50 -3.79 5.30
CA GLU A 51 -22.16 -5.04 5.65
C GLU A 51 -23.67 -4.84 5.63
N TRP A 52 -24.34 -5.61 4.77
CA TRP A 52 -25.80 -5.73 4.79
C TRP A 52 -26.24 -6.71 5.88
N ASP A 53 -27.57 -6.89 6.03
CA ASP A 53 -28.15 -7.99 6.80
C ASP A 53 -27.97 -9.34 6.07
N SER A 54 -26.71 -9.69 5.82
CA SER A 54 -26.26 -10.87 5.08
C SER A 54 -24.85 -11.25 5.52
N PRO A 55 -24.46 -12.54 5.42
CA PRO A 55 -23.07 -12.95 5.60
C PRO A 55 -22.11 -12.36 4.56
N LEU A 56 -22.63 -11.99 3.37
CA LEU A 56 -21.86 -11.30 2.32
C LEU A 56 -21.81 -9.80 2.60
N SER A 57 -20.67 -9.21 2.28
CA SER A 57 -20.41 -7.77 2.38
C SER A 57 -19.41 -7.35 1.31
N VAL A 58 -19.22 -6.04 1.13
CA VAL A 58 -18.21 -5.48 0.22
C VAL A 58 -17.13 -4.77 1.03
N LEU A 59 -15.87 -4.98 0.63
CA LEU A 59 -14.70 -4.34 1.21
C LEU A 59 -13.91 -3.62 0.12
N GLY A 60 -13.59 -2.35 0.37
CA GLY A 60 -12.64 -1.57 -0.41
C GLY A 60 -11.36 -1.36 0.37
N SER A 61 -10.22 -1.37 -0.32
CA SER A 61 -8.89 -1.20 0.26
C SER A 61 -8.06 -0.23 -0.56
N PHE A 62 -7.42 0.72 0.11
CA PHE A 62 -6.42 1.61 -0.46
C PHE A 62 -5.12 1.45 0.30
N THR A 63 -4.02 1.20 -0.43
CA THR A 63 -2.68 1.09 0.15
C THR A 63 -1.76 2.15 -0.46
N TYR A 64 -0.96 2.79 0.38
CA TYR A 64 0.16 3.63 -0.02
C TYR A 64 1.43 3.15 0.67
N MET A 65 2.47 2.87 -0.11
CA MET A 65 3.78 2.49 0.41
C MET A 65 4.88 3.24 -0.34
N SER A 66 6.00 3.46 0.34
CA SER A 66 7.21 4.02 -0.26
C SER A 66 8.45 3.39 0.35
N GLY A 67 9.53 3.43 -0.41
CA GLY A 67 10.85 3.02 0.06
C GLY A 67 11.94 3.66 -0.80
N ASP A 68 13.07 3.91 -0.20
CA ASP A 68 14.26 4.48 -0.82
C ASP A 68 15.46 3.56 -0.61
N ASP A 69 16.38 3.58 -1.57
CA ASP A 69 17.66 2.89 -1.49
C ASP A 69 18.79 3.76 -2.04
N ASP A 70 19.85 3.89 -1.24
CA ASP A 70 21.06 4.58 -1.62
C ASP A 70 22.18 3.56 -1.91
N GLN A 71 22.67 3.53 -3.13
CA GLN A 71 23.81 2.71 -3.54
C GLN A 71 24.99 3.60 -3.89
N LYS A 72 26.14 3.31 -3.28
CA LYS A 72 27.40 3.97 -3.57
C LYS A 72 28.42 2.93 -4.01
N TYR A 73 29.01 3.14 -5.18
CA TYR A 73 30.12 2.33 -5.66
C TYR A 73 31.19 3.21 -6.33
N TYR A 74 32.38 2.67 -6.48
CA TYR A 74 33.51 3.38 -7.09
C TYR A 74 33.89 2.68 -8.39
N VAL A 75 34.12 3.46 -9.45
CA VAL A 75 34.61 3.00 -10.75
C VAL A 75 35.87 3.77 -11.05
N ASP A 76 37.03 3.11 -11.07
CA ASP A 76 38.35 3.70 -11.35
C ASP A 76 38.63 5.00 -10.57
N SER A 77 38.34 5.03 -9.28
CA SER A 77 38.42 6.18 -8.35
C SER A 77 37.26 7.19 -8.42
N ASP A 78 36.41 7.15 -9.41
CA ASP A 78 35.20 7.97 -9.48
C ASP A 78 34.15 7.47 -8.52
N SER A 79 33.39 8.39 -7.92
CA SER A 79 32.26 8.05 -7.03
C SER A 79 30.94 8.12 -7.77
N VAL A 80 30.24 6.99 -7.83
CA VAL A 80 28.88 6.89 -8.37
C VAL A 80 27.90 6.69 -7.21
N LYS A 81 26.89 7.56 -7.15
CA LYS A 81 25.81 7.48 -6.18
C LYS A 81 24.48 7.33 -6.93
N ASN A 82 23.79 6.23 -6.67
CA ASN A 82 22.44 6.00 -7.14
C ASN A 82 21.48 6.14 -5.97
N HIS A 83 20.45 6.97 -6.15
CA HIS A 83 19.32 7.09 -5.25
C HIS A 83 18.09 6.56 -5.98
N ILE A 84 17.41 5.59 -5.39
CA ILE A 84 16.24 4.94 -5.97
C ILE A 84 15.07 5.16 -5.03
N ASP A 85 14.03 5.85 -5.51
CA ASP A 85 12.77 6.05 -4.81
C ASP A 85 11.67 5.19 -5.47
N VAL A 86 11.01 4.36 -4.68
CA VAL A 86 9.85 3.59 -5.13
C VAL A 86 8.60 4.05 -4.37
N LYS A 87 7.55 4.38 -5.12
CA LYS A 87 6.23 4.71 -4.59
C LYS A 87 5.19 3.76 -5.17
N TYR A 88 4.36 3.23 -4.30
CA TYR A 88 3.34 2.25 -4.61
C TYR A 88 1.98 2.72 -4.10
N TYR A 89 0.98 2.61 -4.94
CA TYR A 89 -0.42 2.89 -4.63
C TYR A 89 -1.27 1.72 -5.14
N SER A 90 -2.17 1.20 -4.32
CA SER A 90 -3.19 0.28 -4.81
C SER A 90 -4.60 0.71 -4.41
N LEU A 91 -5.54 0.39 -5.27
CA LEU A 91 -6.97 0.52 -5.02
C LEU A 91 -7.65 -0.78 -5.42
N MET A 92 -8.22 -1.45 -4.44
CA MET A 92 -8.84 -2.75 -4.61
C MET A 92 -10.22 -2.78 -3.97
N ALA A 93 -11.11 -3.63 -4.49
CA ALA A 93 -12.39 -3.92 -3.89
C ALA A 93 -12.77 -5.38 -4.14
N GLY A 94 -13.66 -5.91 -3.29
CA GLY A 94 -14.14 -7.26 -3.45
C GLY A 94 -15.07 -7.71 -2.34
N PRO A 95 -15.55 -8.97 -2.43
CA PRO A 95 -16.44 -9.55 -1.45
C PRO A 95 -15.71 -9.89 -0.14
N ALA A 96 -16.45 -9.77 0.96
CA ALA A 96 -16.09 -10.36 2.23
C ALA A 96 -17.23 -11.24 2.72
N TYR A 97 -16.89 -12.37 3.31
CA TYR A 97 -17.83 -13.36 3.83
C TYR A 97 -17.64 -13.55 5.33
N ARG A 98 -18.71 -13.35 6.09
CA ARG A 98 -18.73 -13.54 7.54
C ARG A 98 -18.95 -15.02 7.85
N ILE A 99 -17.92 -15.68 8.40
CA ILE A 99 -17.99 -17.09 8.82
C ILE A 99 -18.78 -17.22 10.12
N ASN A 100 -18.52 -16.30 11.06
CA ASN A 100 -19.19 -16.21 12.35
C ASN A 100 -19.13 -14.75 12.86
N GLU A 101 -19.61 -14.49 14.08
CA GLU A 101 -19.64 -13.16 14.69
C GLU A 101 -18.25 -12.51 14.82
N TYR A 102 -17.19 -13.33 14.88
CA TYR A 102 -15.83 -12.87 15.13
C TYR A 102 -14.94 -12.85 13.88
N VAL A 103 -15.22 -13.69 12.87
CA VAL A 103 -14.30 -13.94 11.76
C VAL A 103 -14.98 -13.75 10.43
N SER A 104 -14.36 -12.94 9.58
CA SER A 104 -14.73 -12.79 8.17
C SER A 104 -13.49 -12.98 7.30
N LEU A 105 -13.67 -13.60 6.12
CA LEU A 105 -12.66 -13.68 5.07
C LEU A 105 -13.01 -12.70 3.96
N TYR A 106 -11.99 -12.18 3.29
CA TYR A 106 -12.17 -11.33 2.11
C TYR A 106 -11.19 -11.65 1.00
N ALA A 107 -11.61 -11.39 -0.23
CA ALA A 107 -10.79 -11.43 -1.42
C ALA A 107 -11.01 -10.15 -2.24
N LEU A 108 -9.92 -9.56 -2.72
CA LEU A 108 -9.93 -8.26 -3.39
C LEU A 108 -9.26 -8.35 -4.75
N GLY A 109 -9.75 -7.57 -5.69
CA GLY A 109 -9.13 -7.32 -6.98
C GLY A 109 -9.17 -5.84 -7.32
N GLY A 110 -8.20 -5.37 -8.09
CA GLY A 110 -8.13 -3.97 -8.44
C GLY A 110 -6.87 -3.63 -9.22
N VAL A 111 -6.35 -2.43 -9.02
CA VAL A 111 -5.19 -1.91 -9.72
C VAL A 111 -4.14 -1.41 -8.74
N ALA A 112 -2.88 -1.60 -9.11
CA ALA A 112 -1.73 -1.00 -8.46
C ALA A 112 -0.98 -0.08 -9.43
N HIS A 113 -0.52 1.05 -8.93
CA HIS A 113 0.33 1.98 -9.64
C HIS A 113 1.66 2.10 -8.93
N THR A 114 2.74 1.74 -9.60
CA THR A 114 4.11 1.82 -9.10
C THR A 114 4.87 2.89 -9.87
N LYS A 115 5.59 3.74 -9.15
CA LYS A 115 6.51 4.72 -9.70
C LYS A 115 7.89 4.49 -9.12
N ALA A 116 8.90 4.35 -9.99
CA ALA A 116 10.30 4.27 -9.63
C ALA A 116 11.03 5.48 -10.19
N ASP A 117 11.69 6.23 -9.34
CA ASP A 117 12.57 7.34 -9.69
C ASP A 117 14.02 6.93 -9.35
N VAL A 118 14.92 7.01 -10.31
CA VAL A 118 16.35 6.70 -10.16
C VAL A 118 17.17 7.95 -10.46
N ASP A 119 17.86 8.47 -9.47
CA ASP A 119 18.77 9.59 -9.59
C ASP A 119 20.22 9.10 -9.49
N THR A 120 20.97 9.22 -10.57
CA THR A 120 22.39 8.88 -10.63
C THR A 120 23.24 10.13 -10.56
N LYS A 121 24.20 10.17 -9.64
CA LYS A 121 25.19 11.21 -9.52
C LYS A 121 26.59 10.63 -9.70
N TRP A 122 27.26 11.00 -10.78
CA TRP A 122 28.65 10.66 -11.05
C TRP A 122 29.55 11.84 -10.70
N VAL A 123 30.57 11.60 -9.89
CA VAL A 123 31.59 12.57 -9.52
C VAL A 123 32.95 12.04 -9.96
N ASN A 124 33.57 12.71 -10.93
CA ASN A 124 34.91 12.40 -11.44
C ASN A 124 35.98 12.82 -10.41
N ALA A 125 36.89 11.90 -10.07
CA ALA A 125 37.93 12.14 -9.07
C ALA A 125 39.07 13.06 -9.58
N GLY A 126 39.22 13.21 -10.91
CA GLY A 126 40.33 13.95 -11.51
C GLY A 126 40.09 15.46 -11.56
N ASP A 127 38.90 15.90 -11.96
CA ASP A 127 38.57 17.32 -12.19
C ASP A 127 37.37 17.81 -11.37
N GLY A 128 36.74 16.92 -10.58
CA GLY A 128 35.58 17.24 -9.77
C GLY A 128 34.29 17.44 -10.60
N TYR A 129 34.30 17.11 -11.89
CA TYR A 129 33.12 17.24 -12.74
C TYR A 129 32.00 16.34 -12.23
N THR A 130 30.79 16.89 -12.15
CA THR A 130 29.63 16.17 -11.65
C THR A 130 28.59 16.07 -12.76
N GLN A 131 28.26 14.85 -13.17
CA GLN A 131 27.15 14.54 -14.04
C GLN A 131 25.98 14.02 -13.21
N LYS A 132 24.78 14.48 -13.53
CA LYS A 132 23.54 14.00 -12.93
C LYS A 132 22.63 13.48 -14.05
N ASP A 133 22.08 12.31 -13.83
CA ASP A 133 21.09 11.71 -14.71
C ASP A 133 19.90 11.25 -13.87
N SER A 134 18.67 11.41 -14.38
CA SER A 134 17.47 11.00 -13.68
C SER A 134 16.55 10.25 -14.64
N LEU A 135 16.10 9.08 -14.20
CA LEU A 135 15.15 8.24 -14.89
C LEU A 135 13.91 8.07 -14.02
N SER A 136 12.73 8.23 -14.61
CA SER A 136 11.45 7.99 -13.93
C SER A 136 10.60 7.05 -14.75
N GLU A 137 10.22 5.93 -14.15
CA GLU A 137 9.35 4.94 -14.77
C GLU A 137 8.09 4.72 -13.95
N LYS A 138 7.00 4.37 -14.65
CA LYS A 138 5.70 4.14 -14.04
C LYS A 138 5.08 2.88 -14.63
N SER A 139 4.45 2.09 -13.78
CA SER A 139 3.69 0.91 -14.20
C SER A 139 2.33 0.91 -13.52
N THR A 140 1.31 0.46 -14.26
CA THR A 140 -0.02 0.21 -13.69
C THR A 140 -0.40 -1.22 -14.04
N SER A 141 -0.67 -2.01 -13.01
CA SER A 141 -0.88 -3.44 -13.13
C SER A 141 -2.08 -3.89 -12.32
N PHE A 142 -2.58 -5.09 -12.62
CA PHE A 142 -3.61 -5.73 -11.81
C PHE A 142 -3.06 -6.05 -10.42
N ALA A 143 -3.85 -5.75 -9.39
CA ALA A 143 -3.56 -6.10 -8.02
C ALA A 143 -4.63 -7.05 -7.47
N TYR A 144 -4.20 -7.97 -6.63
CA TYR A 144 -5.06 -8.91 -5.92
C TYR A 144 -4.70 -8.95 -4.44
N GLY A 145 -5.69 -9.28 -3.62
CA GLY A 145 -5.47 -9.40 -2.19
C GLY A 145 -6.45 -10.38 -1.56
N ALA A 146 -6.09 -10.88 -0.40
CA ALA A 146 -6.96 -11.67 0.44
C ALA A 146 -6.58 -11.47 1.90
N GLY A 147 -7.54 -11.70 2.80
CA GLY A 147 -7.25 -11.56 4.22
C GLY A 147 -8.40 -11.98 5.13
N VAL A 148 -8.16 -11.71 6.39
CA VAL A 148 -9.08 -12.03 7.49
C VAL A 148 -9.35 -10.76 8.27
N GLN A 149 -10.61 -10.53 8.59
CA GLN A 149 -11.04 -9.56 9.58
C GLN A 149 -11.53 -10.29 10.81
N PHE A 150 -10.99 -9.93 11.97
CA PHE A 150 -11.38 -10.42 13.27
C PHE A 150 -12.06 -9.31 14.07
N ASN A 151 -13.24 -9.58 14.60
CA ASN A 151 -14.03 -8.66 15.40
C ASN A 151 -14.12 -9.17 16.85
N PRO A 152 -13.19 -8.80 17.75
CA PRO A 152 -13.20 -9.23 19.17
C PRO A 152 -14.40 -8.69 19.92
N THR A 153 -14.92 -7.54 19.53
CA THR A 153 -16.15 -6.91 20.01
C THR A 153 -17.00 -6.45 18.86
N ALA A 154 -18.22 -6.00 19.12
CA ALA A 154 -19.13 -5.51 18.09
C ALA A 154 -18.55 -4.31 17.32
N GLU A 155 -17.77 -3.46 18.00
CA GLU A 155 -17.25 -2.20 17.44
C GLU A 155 -15.77 -2.30 16.97
N LEU A 156 -15.00 -3.30 17.42
CA LEU A 156 -13.57 -3.40 17.09
C LEU A 156 -13.34 -4.38 15.94
N ALA A 157 -12.59 -3.96 14.95
CA ALA A 157 -12.11 -4.80 13.86
C ALA A 157 -10.56 -4.84 13.84
N ILE A 158 -10.00 -6.01 13.62
CA ILE A 158 -8.57 -6.24 13.38
C ILE A 158 -8.46 -6.91 12.02
N ASN A 159 -7.69 -6.31 11.10
CA ASN A 159 -7.50 -6.83 9.76
C ASN A 159 -6.07 -7.35 9.58
N VAL A 160 -5.95 -8.52 8.98
CA VAL A 160 -4.68 -9.07 8.49
C VAL A 160 -4.87 -9.48 7.05
N GLY A 161 -4.08 -8.91 6.15
CA GLY A 161 -4.21 -9.13 4.72
C GLY A 161 -2.90 -9.33 4.01
N TYR A 162 -3.01 -9.91 2.85
CA TYR A 162 -1.94 -10.09 1.87
C TYR A 162 -2.36 -9.40 0.56
N GLU A 163 -1.40 -8.78 -0.10
CA GLU A 163 -1.58 -8.05 -1.36
C GLU A 163 -0.44 -8.39 -2.30
N GLY A 164 -0.75 -8.58 -3.59
CA GLY A 164 0.22 -8.89 -4.62
C GLY A 164 -0.10 -8.20 -5.94
N THR A 165 0.96 -7.83 -6.67
CA THR A 165 0.91 -7.30 -8.04
C THR A 165 2.21 -7.58 -8.76
N ASN A 166 2.23 -7.42 -10.09
CA ASN A 166 3.43 -7.41 -10.90
C ASN A 166 3.59 -6.02 -11.52
N ALA A 167 4.73 -5.36 -11.29
CA ALA A 167 5.06 -4.11 -11.93
C ALA A 167 5.98 -4.36 -13.13
N ASP A 168 5.60 -3.87 -14.31
CA ASP A 168 6.40 -3.94 -15.52
C ASP A 168 7.23 -2.65 -15.64
N ILE A 169 8.42 -2.67 -15.00
CA ILE A 169 9.40 -1.58 -14.98
C ILE A 169 10.74 -2.20 -15.32
N ASP A 170 11.25 -1.97 -16.53
CA ASP A 170 12.49 -2.60 -17.06
C ASP A 170 12.51 -4.13 -16.82
N GLY A 171 11.36 -4.77 -17.12
CA GLY A 171 11.05 -6.17 -16.81
C GLY A 171 9.91 -6.31 -15.82
N SER A 172 9.41 -7.54 -15.64
CA SER A 172 8.33 -7.84 -14.70
C SER A 172 8.89 -8.09 -13.30
N HIS A 173 8.53 -7.25 -12.35
CA HIS A 173 8.93 -7.35 -10.94
C HIS A 173 7.71 -7.63 -10.06
N SER A 174 7.76 -8.69 -9.28
CA SER A 174 6.70 -9.00 -8.34
C SER A 174 6.80 -8.11 -7.09
N ILE A 175 5.65 -7.59 -6.66
CA ILE A 175 5.49 -6.82 -5.43
C ILE A 175 4.49 -7.57 -4.57
N ASN A 176 4.95 -8.09 -3.44
CA ASN A 176 4.14 -8.90 -2.55
C ASN A 176 4.31 -8.44 -1.11
N GLY A 177 3.21 -8.31 -0.38
CA GLY A 177 3.24 -7.80 0.97
C GLY A 177 2.07 -8.21 1.83
N TRP A 178 2.12 -7.73 3.04
CA TRP A 178 1.10 -7.93 4.06
C TRP A 178 0.71 -6.58 4.67
N ASN A 179 -0.49 -6.55 5.21
CA ASN A 179 -0.98 -5.42 6.01
C ASN A 179 -1.64 -5.93 7.29
N VAL A 180 -1.53 -5.11 8.33
CA VAL A 180 -2.22 -5.30 9.60
C VAL A 180 -2.82 -3.98 10.03
N GLY A 181 -4.10 -3.99 10.37
CA GLY A 181 -4.82 -2.78 10.74
C GLY A 181 -5.82 -3.00 11.84
N VAL A 182 -6.25 -1.90 12.42
CA VAL A 182 -7.35 -1.84 13.37
C VAL A 182 -8.43 -0.91 12.85
N GLY A 183 -9.67 -1.21 13.15
CA GLY A 183 -10.82 -0.46 12.67
C GLY A 183 -11.93 -0.36 13.69
N TYR A 184 -12.81 0.58 13.42
CA TYR A 184 -14.03 0.79 14.18
C TYR A 184 -15.24 0.42 13.31
N ARG A 185 -16.13 -0.39 13.86
CA ARG A 185 -17.38 -0.83 13.26
C ARG A 185 -18.54 -0.11 13.94
N PHE A 186 -19.43 0.47 13.17
CA PHE A 186 -20.58 1.27 13.61
C PHE A 186 -21.80 1.01 12.75
#